data_d8e9325739eb9f2175dcb64e2f73332a
#
_entry.id   d8e9325739eb9f2175dcb64e2f73332a
#
_cell.length_a   1.000
_cell.length_b   1.000
_cell.length_c   1.000
_cell.angle_alpha   90.00
_cell.angle_beta   90.00
_cell.angle_gamma   90.00
#
_symmetry.space_group_name_H-M   'P 1'
#
loop_
_entity.id
_entity.type
_entity.pdbx_description
1 polymer ?
#
loop_
_entity_poly.entity_id
_entity_poly.type
_entity_poly.pdbx_seq_one_letter_code
_entity_poly.pdbx_strand_id
1 'polypeptide(L)' 'MIYGRQDIFGNINTMNLNIDYETFEKQLGLYRDGMLIQDAFPMLNRDEREFIMTGLTPEIWDSMMHEEEEL' A
#
# COMPACT_ATOMS: atom_id res chain seq x y z
N MET A 1 9.20 5.82 6.46
CA MET A 1 9.34 6.78 5.33
C MET A 1 7.98 7.06 4.72
N ILE A 2 7.81 8.19 4.09
CA ILE A 2 6.57 8.52 3.40
C ILE A 2 6.65 8.04 1.96
N TYR A 3 5.66 7.24 1.55
CA TYR A 3 5.57 6.69 0.20
C TYR A 3 4.29 7.18 -0.46
N GLY A 4 4.39 7.68 -1.70
CA GLY A 4 3.25 8.13 -2.46
C GLY A 4 3.06 7.30 -3.72
N ARG A 5 1.81 7.00 -4.05
CA ARG A 5 1.51 6.36 -5.33
C ARG A 5 0.10 6.70 -5.78
N GLN A 6 -0.12 6.57 -7.08
CA GLN A 6 -1.42 6.77 -7.69
C GLN A 6 -2.29 5.53 -7.47
N ASP A 7 -3.54 5.74 -7.09
CA ASP A 7 -4.53 4.66 -6.92
C ASP A 7 -5.28 4.40 -8.22
N ILE A 8 -6.23 3.44 -8.17
CA ILE A 8 -7.01 3.05 -9.36
C ILE A 8 -7.94 4.15 -9.86
N PHE A 9 -8.19 5.17 -9.05
CA PHE A 9 -9.04 6.32 -9.43
C PHE A 9 -8.22 7.48 -9.98
N GLY A 10 -6.90 7.34 -10.06
CA GLY A 10 -6.01 8.37 -10.55
C GLY A 10 -5.56 9.39 -9.52
N ASN A 11 -5.96 9.23 -8.27
CA ASN A 11 -5.55 10.12 -7.17
C ASN A 11 -4.22 9.68 -6.59
N ILE A 12 -3.37 10.66 -6.23
CA ILE A 12 -2.10 10.36 -5.57
C ILE A 12 -2.32 10.42 -4.06
N ASN A 13 -2.05 9.30 -3.41
CA ASN A 13 -2.16 9.17 -1.95
C ASN A 13 -0.79 8.92 -1.35
N THR A 14 -0.62 9.24 -0.07
CA THR A 14 0.62 9.00 0.65
C THR A 14 0.34 8.23 1.93
N MET A 15 1.34 7.46 2.37
CA MET A 15 1.28 6.74 3.64
C MET A 15 2.67 6.71 4.25
N ASN A 16 2.75 6.88 5.57
CA ASN A 16 4.00 6.73 6.29
C ASN A 16 4.22 5.25 6.60
N LEU A 17 5.16 4.64 5.88
CA LEU A 17 5.49 3.23 6.06
C LEU A 17 6.58 3.07 7.13
N ASN A 18 6.42 2.06 7.98
CA ASN A 18 7.37 1.78 9.06
C ASN A 18 8.58 1.00 8.51
N ILE A 19 9.34 1.64 7.65
CA ILE A 19 10.50 1.04 6.98
C ILE A 19 11.45 2.16 6.52
N ASP A 20 12.73 1.88 6.45
CA ASP A 20 13.69 2.83 5.90
C ASP A 20 13.76 2.73 4.38
N TYR A 21 14.28 3.79 3.75
CA TYR A 21 14.29 3.89 2.30
C TYR A 21 15.09 2.77 1.62
N GLU A 22 16.27 2.47 2.14
CA GLU A 22 17.12 1.43 1.53
C GLU A 22 16.48 0.07 1.55
N THR A 23 15.88 -0.31 2.68
CA THR A 23 15.17 -1.58 2.80
C THR A 23 13.96 -1.59 1.88
N PHE A 24 13.21 -0.49 1.84
CA PHE A 24 12.05 -0.37 0.97
C PHE A 24 12.41 -0.60 -0.50
N GLU A 25 13.45 0.07 -0.99
CA GLU A 25 13.89 -0.06 -2.38
C GLU A 25 14.26 -1.49 -2.74
N LYS A 26 15.00 -2.15 -1.85
CA LYS A 26 15.43 -3.53 -2.04
C LYS A 26 14.24 -4.49 -2.10
N GLN A 27 13.33 -4.36 -1.13
CA GLN A 27 12.17 -5.24 -1.04
C GLN A 27 11.16 -4.97 -2.16
N LEU A 28 11.02 -3.73 -2.58
CA LEU A 28 10.16 -3.37 -3.70
C LEU A 28 10.67 -4.02 -5.00
N GLY A 29 11.99 -4.07 -5.19
CA GLY A 29 12.59 -4.77 -6.30
C GLY A 29 12.24 -6.25 -6.32
N LEU A 30 12.29 -6.90 -5.16
CA LEU A 30 11.92 -8.32 -5.03
C LEU A 30 10.43 -8.53 -5.36
N TYR A 31 9.57 -7.65 -4.91
CA TYR A 31 8.14 -7.71 -5.21
C TYR A 31 7.90 -7.57 -6.73
N ARG A 32 8.56 -6.63 -7.37
CA ARG A 32 8.44 -6.43 -8.82
C ARG A 32 8.96 -7.61 -9.63
N ASP A 33 9.92 -8.35 -9.07
CA ASP A 33 10.46 -9.57 -9.68
C ASP A 33 9.57 -10.80 -9.49
N GLY A 34 8.45 -10.66 -8.79
CA GLY A 34 7.46 -11.72 -8.64
C GLY A 34 7.29 -12.27 -7.24
N MET A 35 7.99 -11.73 -6.25
CA MET A 35 7.80 -12.16 -4.86
C MET A 35 6.42 -11.71 -4.36
N LEU A 36 5.76 -12.53 -3.56
CA LEU A 36 4.50 -12.16 -2.93
C LEU A 36 4.71 -10.96 -2.02
N ILE A 37 3.72 -10.06 -1.94
CA ILE A 37 3.84 -8.84 -1.15
C ILE A 37 4.15 -9.13 0.32
N GLN A 38 3.53 -10.16 0.89
CA GLN A 38 3.74 -10.55 2.28
C GLN A 38 5.15 -11.08 2.53
N ASP A 39 5.77 -11.68 1.52
CA ASP A 39 7.14 -12.18 1.60
C ASP A 39 8.16 -11.07 1.38
N ALA A 40 7.84 -10.12 0.50
CA ALA A 40 8.71 -8.97 0.24
C ALA A 40 8.71 -7.99 1.41
N PHE A 41 7.56 -7.82 2.07
CA PHE A 41 7.39 -6.84 3.15
C PHE A 41 6.82 -7.47 4.42
N PRO A 42 7.52 -8.47 5.00
CA PRO A 42 7.01 -9.12 6.22
C PRO A 42 7.03 -8.18 7.44
N MET A 43 7.84 -7.11 7.39
CA MET A 43 7.95 -6.12 8.46
C MET A 43 6.80 -5.10 8.46
N LEU A 44 6.00 -5.03 7.39
CA LEU A 44 4.88 -4.10 7.30
C LEU A 44 3.57 -4.79 7.68
N ASN A 45 2.58 -4.01 8.12
CA ASN A 45 1.27 -4.54 8.43
C ASN A 45 0.41 -4.66 7.15
N ARG A 46 -0.80 -5.19 7.30
CA ARG A 46 -1.70 -5.41 6.18
C ARG A 46 -2.03 -4.13 5.42
N ASP A 47 -2.35 -3.07 6.13
CA ASP A 47 -2.74 -1.79 5.53
C ASP A 47 -1.59 -1.19 4.72
N GLU A 48 -0.38 -1.29 5.24
CA GLU A 48 0.81 -0.81 4.55
C GLU A 48 1.10 -1.61 3.29
N ARG A 49 0.96 -2.93 3.36
CA ARG A 49 1.14 -3.79 2.18
C ARG A 49 0.09 -3.52 1.11
N GLU A 50 -1.16 -3.36 1.50
CA GLU A 50 -2.23 -3.05 0.57
C GLU A 50 -2.01 -1.70 -0.11
N PHE A 51 -1.50 -0.73 0.63
CA PHE A 51 -1.18 0.56 0.05
C PHE A 51 -0.10 0.44 -1.04
N ILE A 52 0.93 -0.36 -0.80
CA ILE A 52 1.97 -0.59 -1.82
C ILE A 52 1.37 -1.22 -3.08
N MET A 53 0.42 -2.14 -2.91
CA MET A 53 -0.21 -2.84 -4.04
C MET A 53 -1.18 -1.96 -4.82
N THR A 54 -1.99 -1.17 -4.14
CA THR A 54 -3.16 -0.50 -4.75
C THR A 54 -3.13 1.02 -4.69
N GLY A 55 -2.37 1.61 -3.78
CA GLY A 55 -2.41 3.04 -3.52
C GLY A 55 -3.62 3.50 -2.72
N LEU A 56 -4.45 2.57 -2.23
CA LEU A 56 -5.63 2.90 -1.45
C LEU A 56 -5.31 2.86 0.03
N THR A 57 -5.75 3.90 0.77
CA THR A 57 -5.58 3.98 2.22
C THR A 57 -6.74 3.31 2.94
N PRO A 58 -6.58 2.97 4.25
CA PRO A 58 -7.70 2.42 5.02
C PRO A 58 -8.94 3.32 5.03
N GLU A 59 -8.74 4.65 5.04
CA GLU A 59 -9.85 5.61 5.02
C GLU A 59 -10.64 5.51 3.71
N ILE A 60 -9.94 5.30 2.59
CA ILE A 60 -10.60 5.14 1.29
C ILE A 60 -11.37 3.82 1.26
N TRP A 61 -10.78 2.74 1.77
CA TRP A 61 -11.47 1.45 1.88
C TRP A 61 -12.75 1.56 2.69
N ASP A 62 -12.69 2.21 3.85
CA ASP A 62 -13.86 2.45 4.70
C ASP A 62 -14.93 3.23 3.96
N SER A 63 -14.55 4.28 3.26
CA SER A 63 -15.47 5.10 2.50
C SER A 63 -16.20 4.30 1.42
N MET A 64 -15.48 3.45 0.72
CA MET A 64 -16.06 2.58 -0.31
C MET A 64 -17.04 1.57 0.26
N MET A 65 -16.71 0.98 1.40
CA MET A 65 -17.58 0.03 2.08
C MET A 65 -18.85 0.68 2.61
N HIS A 66 -18.76 1.90 3.13
CA HIS A 66 -19.91 2.65 3.61
C HIS A 66 -20.89 2.98 2.49
N GLU A 67 -20.40 3.30 1.31
CA GLU A 67 -21.25 3.58 0.15
C GLU A 67 -22.07 2.36 -0.25
N GLU A 68 -21.52 1.18 -0.12
CA GLU A 68 -22.24 -0.07 -0.40
C GLU A 68 -23.33 -0.34 0.62
N GLU A 69 -23.11 -0.01 1.88
CA GLU A 69 -24.07 -0.23 2.96
C GLU A 69 -25.29 0.69 2.87
N GLU A 70 -25.16 1.84 2.28
CA GLU A 70 -26.24 2.81 2.12
C GLU A 70 -27.23 2.43 1.01
N LEU A 71 -26.85 1.50 0.18
CA LEU A 71 -27.70 1.01 -0.89
C LEU A 71 -28.57 -0.13 -0.43
#